data_73ca4c5e2b577ace87a9a9e26b79e5e8
#
_entry.id   73ca4c5e2b577ace87a9a9e26b79e5e8
#
_cell.length_a   1.000
_cell.length_b   1.000
_cell.length_c   1.000
_cell.angle_alpha   90.00
_cell.angle_beta   90.00
_cell.angle_gamma   90.00
#
_symmetry.space_group_name_H-M   'P 1'
#
loop_
_entity.id
_entity.type
_entity.pdbx_description
1 polymer ?
#
loop_
_entity_poly.entity_id
_entity_poly.type
_entity_poly.pdbx_seq_one_letter_code
_entity_poly.pdbx_strand_id
1 'polypeptide(L)'
;MNELLGQAIHGDCLHVMAHIDNSTIDLAYLDPPFFTNRHHSSVSRDRSQKFSFADIWSGLADYEEFMEARIRQIHRVLRDTGSIFVHCDTSANFLLRTILDEVFGEDQFRSEIIWAYRRWSNSAKGLLPAHQTIFFYSKTDQYKFNRVYGSYSETTNIDQILQLRARDEHGVSAYATDQNGNVIYCGERKGVPLSDVWDIAFLN
;
A
#
# COMPACT_ATOMS: atom_id res chain seq x y z
N MET A 1 1.79 23.45 13.10
CA MET A 1 1.36 22.59 11.97
C MET A 1 1.13 23.32 10.66
N ASN A 2 0.54 24.53 10.64
CA ASN A 2 0.30 25.29 9.37
C ASN A 2 1.56 25.58 8.55
N GLU A 3 2.72 25.69 9.18
CA GLU A 3 4.00 25.97 8.50
C GLU A 3 4.57 24.77 7.73
N LEU A 4 4.10 23.54 8.00
CA LEU A 4 4.58 22.31 7.35
C LEU A 4 3.69 21.87 6.17
N LEU A 5 2.51 22.49 6.00
CA LEU A 5 1.56 22.08 4.97
C LEU A 5 2.06 22.43 3.56
N GLY A 6 2.03 21.44 2.67
CA GLY A 6 2.40 21.60 1.27
C GLY A 6 3.89 21.79 1.01
N GLN A 7 4.75 21.49 1.98
CA GLN A 7 6.21 21.64 1.86
C GLN A 7 6.90 20.29 1.72
N ALA A 8 7.98 20.27 0.94
CA ALA A 8 8.98 19.21 0.95
C ALA A 8 10.07 19.57 1.97
N ILE A 9 10.28 18.72 2.96
CA ILE A 9 11.22 18.97 4.05
C ILE A 9 12.41 18.02 3.91
N HIS A 10 13.60 18.57 3.82
CA HIS A 10 14.84 17.80 3.82
C HIS A 10 15.36 17.64 5.25
N GLY A 11 15.51 16.39 5.72
CA GLY A 11 16.02 16.10 7.06
C GLY A 11 15.62 14.70 7.55
N ASP A 12 16.08 14.32 8.74
CA ASP A 12 15.62 13.10 9.39
C ASP A 12 14.15 13.24 9.80
N CYS A 13 13.32 12.30 9.34
CA CYS A 13 11.89 12.34 9.59
C CYS A 13 11.53 12.23 11.09
N LEU A 14 12.37 11.62 11.96
CA LEU A 14 12.16 11.61 13.41
C LEU A 14 12.19 13.03 13.98
N HIS A 15 13.17 13.84 13.58
CA HIS A 15 13.27 15.23 14.02
C HIS A 15 12.10 16.07 13.52
N VAL A 16 11.67 15.85 12.27
CA VAL A 16 10.51 16.57 11.71
C VAL A 16 9.23 16.17 12.43
N MET A 17 9.00 14.87 12.61
CA MET A 17 7.79 14.35 13.26
C MET A 17 7.68 14.79 14.73
N ALA A 18 8.80 15.07 15.43
CA ALA A 18 8.78 15.61 16.79
C ALA A 18 8.04 16.96 16.89
N HIS A 19 7.94 17.71 15.80
CA HIS A 19 7.22 18.98 15.72
C HIS A 19 5.78 18.86 15.19
N ILE A 20 5.34 17.63 14.91
CA ILE A 20 3.97 17.35 14.47
C ILE A 20 3.15 16.91 15.69
N ASP A 21 2.01 17.55 15.90
CA ASP A 21 1.08 17.21 16.98
C ASP A 21 0.54 15.77 16.83
N ASN A 22 0.17 15.16 17.97
CA ASN A 22 -0.46 13.85 17.97
C ASN A 22 -1.78 13.88 17.20
N SER A 23 -2.10 12.79 16.52
CA SER A 23 -3.41 12.56 15.88
C SER A 23 -3.83 13.68 14.91
N THR A 24 -2.90 14.12 14.05
CA THR A 24 -3.13 15.21 13.09
C THR A 24 -3.01 14.79 11.62
N ILE A 25 -2.38 13.64 11.35
CA ILE A 25 -2.10 13.15 10.00
C ILE A 25 -3.14 12.11 9.60
N ASP A 26 -3.69 12.21 8.39
CA ASP A 26 -4.68 11.25 7.87
C ASP A 26 -4.01 10.04 7.19
N LEU A 27 -2.85 10.25 6.54
CA LEU A 27 -2.16 9.23 5.77
C LEU A 27 -0.65 9.38 5.87
N ALA A 28 0.05 8.28 6.08
CA ALA A 28 1.49 8.18 5.93
C ALA A 28 1.84 7.15 4.85
N TYR A 29 2.75 7.52 3.94
CA TYR A 29 3.35 6.59 2.99
C TYR A 29 4.86 6.59 3.19
N LEU A 30 5.43 5.41 3.40
CA LEU A 30 6.86 5.22 3.61
C LEU A 30 7.47 4.47 2.44
N ASP A 31 8.58 5.01 1.96
CA ASP A 31 9.51 4.34 1.04
C ASP A 31 10.91 4.37 1.70
N PRO A 32 11.14 3.53 2.72
CA PRO A 32 12.36 3.53 3.50
C PRO A 32 13.51 2.85 2.74
N PRO A 33 14.75 2.90 3.25
CA PRO A 33 15.79 1.98 2.82
C PRO A 33 15.32 0.52 2.95
N PHE A 34 15.68 -0.37 2.00
CA PHE A 34 15.13 -1.73 1.93
C PHE A 34 16.03 -2.81 2.54
N PHE A 35 17.04 -2.42 3.30
CA PHE A 35 18.03 -3.36 3.85
C PHE A 35 18.83 -4.10 2.77
N THR A 36 19.15 -3.41 1.69
CA THR A 36 19.87 -4.03 0.57
C THR A 36 21.38 -4.14 0.79
N ASN A 37 21.90 -3.49 1.84
CA ASN A 37 23.34 -3.38 2.16
C ASN A 37 24.17 -2.85 0.97
N ARG A 38 23.65 -1.82 0.27
CA ARG A 38 24.27 -1.21 -0.91
C ARG A 38 24.28 0.31 -0.84
N HIS A 39 25.24 0.90 -1.53
CA HIS A 39 25.18 2.30 -1.91
C HIS A 39 24.33 2.45 -3.18
N HIS A 40 23.27 3.23 -3.08
CA HIS A 40 22.44 3.58 -4.21
C HIS A 40 22.84 4.92 -4.78
N SER A 41 22.93 5.04 -6.10
CA SER A 41 23.19 6.30 -6.77
C SER A 41 22.31 6.44 -7.99
N SER A 42 21.79 7.64 -8.20
CA SER A 42 21.03 8.01 -9.38
C SER A 42 21.50 9.35 -9.91
N VAL A 43 21.24 9.61 -11.17
CA VAL A 43 21.56 10.87 -11.84
C VAL A 43 20.28 11.46 -12.36
N SER A 44 20.09 12.77 -12.22
CA SER A 44 18.94 13.49 -12.78
C SER A 44 18.81 13.25 -14.28
N ARG A 45 17.60 13.39 -14.85
CA ARG A 45 17.37 13.18 -16.30
C ARG A 45 18.27 14.05 -17.18
N ASP A 46 18.53 15.28 -16.76
CA ASP A 46 19.44 16.24 -17.42
C ASP A 46 20.91 16.01 -17.10
N ARG A 47 21.23 15.00 -16.26
CA ARG A 47 22.57 14.65 -15.77
C ARG A 47 23.30 15.76 -15.00
N SER A 48 22.57 16.79 -14.56
CA SER A 48 23.14 17.93 -13.84
C SER A 48 23.42 17.63 -12.37
N GLN A 49 22.69 16.66 -11.78
CA GLN A 49 22.80 16.32 -10.36
C GLN A 49 22.96 14.82 -10.16
N LYS A 50 23.84 14.45 -9.22
CA LYS A 50 24.01 13.08 -8.76
C LYS A 50 23.50 12.96 -7.35
N PHE A 51 22.59 12.03 -7.14
CA PHE A 51 22.04 11.68 -5.84
C PHE A 51 22.61 10.35 -5.38
N SER A 52 22.92 10.24 -4.10
CA SER A 52 23.34 8.96 -3.53
C SER A 52 22.86 8.86 -2.09
N PHE A 53 22.51 7.64 -1.70
CA PHE A 53 22.25 7.30 -0.30
C PHE A 53 22.84 5.93 0.01
N ALA A 54 23.18 5.72 1.26
CA ALA A 54 23.67 4.46 1.77
C ALA A 54 22.51 3.69 2.41
N ASP A 55 22.26 2.48 1.93
CA ASP A 55 21.38 1.50 2.55
C ASP A 55 22.27 0.40 3.16
N ILE A 56 23.08 0.81 4.15
CA ILE A 56 24.11 -0.03 4.77
C ILE A 56 23.86 -0.06 6.27
N TRP A 57 23.81 -1.26 6.81
CA TRP A 57 23.43 -1.54 8.19
C TRP A 57 24.48 -2.45 8.84
N SER A 58 24.70 -2.29 10.14
CA SER A 58 25.58 -3.17 10.91
C SER A 58 24.96 -4.57 11.10
N GLY A 59 23.66 -4.68 10.95
CA GLY A 59 22.91 -5.94 11.05
C GLY A 59 21.41 -5.68 11.04
N LEU A 60 20.65 -6.77 11.17
CA LEU A 60 19.19 -6.72 11.16
C LEU A 60 18.64 -5.88 12.33
N ALA A 61 19.23 -6.03 13.52
CA ALA A 61 18.80 -5.30 14.72
C ALA A 61 18.96 -3.76 14.57
N ASP A 62 19.99 -3.29 13.90
CA ASP A 62 20.22 -1.87 13.62
C ASP A 62 19.12 -1.31 12.70
N TYR A 63 18.75 -2.07 11.67
CA TYR A 63 17.65 -1.70 10.77
C TYR A 63 16.28 -1.77 11.49
N GLU A 64 16.08 -2.78 12.34
CA GLU A 64 14.88 -2.93 13.15
C GLU A 64 14.66 -1.72 14.07
N GLU A 65 15.66 -1.34 14.86
CA GLU A 65 15.60 -0.16 15.74
C GLU A 65 15.31 1.12 14.95
N PHE A 66 15.97 1.28 13.79
CA PHE A 66 15.75 2.42 12.90
C PHE A 66 14.29 2.50 12.41
N MET A 67 13.73 1.39 11.97
CA MET A 67 12.36 1.35 11.43
C MET A 67 11.31 1.45 12.53
N GLU A 68 11.50 0.73 13.63
CA GLU A 68 10.57 0.75 14.75
C GLU A 68 10.39 2.16 15.32
N ALA A 69 11.48 2.88 15.56
CA ALA A 69 11.42 4.27 16.06
C ALA A 69 10.56 5.16 15.16
N ARG A 70 10.68 5.02 13.84
CA ARG A 70 9.94 5.81 12.86
C ARG A 70 8.47 5.41 12.77
N ILE A 71 8.19 4.12 12.74
CA ILE A 71 6.82 3.57 12.70
C ILE A 71 6.06 3.95 13.97
N ARG A 72 6.67 3.92 15.14
CA ARG A 72 6.07 4.40 16.41
C ARG A 72 5.73 5.89 16.37
N GLN A 73 6.60 6.74 15.80
CA GLN A 73 6.29 8.16 15.64
C GLN A 73 5.17 8.41 14.63
N ILE A 74 5.12 7.64 13.56
CA ILE A 74 4.01 7.71 12.60
C ILE A 74 2.69 7.32 13.26
N HIS A 75 2.67 6.23 14.04
CA HIS A 75 1.49 5.84 14.81
C HIS A 75 1.00 6.96 15.74
N ARG A 76 1.92 7.68 16.40
CA ARG A 76 1.61 8.82 17.28
C ARG A 76 0.92 9.96 16.51
N VAL A 77 1.47 10.35 15.35
CA VAL A 77 0.96 11.51 14.59
C VAL A 77 -0.28 11.18 13.76
N LEU A 78 -0.53 9.92 13.43
CA LEU A 78 -1.74 9.50 12.73
C LEU A 78 -2.98 9.73 13.59
N ARG A 79 -4.06 10.20 12.95
CA ARG A 79 -5.42 10.23 13.53
C ARG A 79 -5.95 8.82 13.74
N ASP A 80 -6.93 8.65 14.58
CA ASP A 80 -7.59 7.34 14.78
C ASP A 80 -8.24 6.82 13.48
N THR A 81 -8.62 7.71 12.57
CA THR A 81 -9.12 7.39 11.24
C THR A 81 -8.00 7.23 10.19
N GLY A 82 -6.74 7.41 10.60
CA GLY A 82 -5.59 7.44 9.72
C GLY A 82 -5.04 6.06 9.36
N SER A 83 -4.23 6.03 8.32
CA SER A 83 -3.64 4.82 7.76
C SER A 83 -2.17 5.01 7.41
N ILE A 84 -1.43 3.89 7.39
CA ILE A 84 -0.04 3.83 6.95
C ILE A 84 0.12 2.83 5.80
N PHE A 85 0.94 3.22 4.82
CA PHE A 85 1.43 2.33 3.78
C PHE A 85 2.95 2.26 3.87
N VAL A 86 3.51 1.06 3.91
CA VAL A 86 4.97 0.84 3.99
C VAL A 86 5.42 0.00 2.82
N HIS A 87 6.18 0.62 1.95
CA HIS A 87 6.74 -0.01 0.76
C HIS A 87 8.06 -0.71 1.11
N CYS A 88 8.27 -1.91 0.60
CA CYS A 88 9.49 -2.69 0.78
C CYS A 88 9.68 -3.72 -0.34
N ASP A 89 10.89 -4.22 -0.44
CA ASP A 89 11.18 -5.43 -1.21
C ASP A 89 11.25 -6.67 -0.31
N THR A 90 11.65 -7.80 -0.87
CA THR A 90 11.75 -9.08 -0.16
C THR A 90 12.91 -9.16 0.84
N SER A 91 13.79 -8.15 0.93
CA SER A 91 14.97 -8.18 1.81
C SER A 91 14.60 -8.06 3.29
N ALA A 92 13.59 -7.24 3.60
CA ALA A 92 13.19 -6.97 4.97
C ALA A 92 11.65 -6.96 5.19
N ASN A 93 10.85 -7.41 4.22
CA ASN A 93 9.40 -7.40 4.34
C ASN A 93 8.90 -8.15 5.59
N PHE A 94 9.48 -9.30 5.91
CA PHE A 94 9.13 -10.09 7.10
C PHE A 94 9.32 -9.30 8.39
N LEU A 95 10.43 -8.55 8.51
CA LEU A 95 10.71 -7.73 9.68
C LEU A 95 9.76 -6.53 9.77
N LEU A 96 9.54 -5.83 8.66
CA LEU A 96 8.62 -4.69 8.63
C LEU A 96 7.19 -5.11 8.98
N ARG A 97 6.75 -6.31 8.54
CA ARG A 97 5.46 -6.86 8.94
C ARG A 97 5.40 -7.06 10.46
N THR A 98 6.44 -7.64 11.06
CA THR A 98 6.50 -7.86 12.52
C THR A 98 6.45 -6.54 13.29
N ILE A 99 7.24 -5.53 12.89
CA ILE A 99 7.23 -4.22 13.53
C ILE A 99 5.84 -3.55 13.41
N LEU A 100 5.19 -3.65 12.26
CA LEU A 100 3.86 -3.10 12.05
C LEU A 100 2.81 -3.80 12.93
N ASP A 101 2.86 -5.13 13.06
CA ASP A 101 1.99 -5.90 13.95
C ASP A 101 2.21 -5.52 15.42
N GLU A 102 3.45 -5.28 15.84
CA GLU A 102 3.77 -4.85 17.21
C GLU A 102 3.31 -3.43 17.52
N VAL A 103 3.40 -2.50 16.57
CA VAL A 103 3.10 -1.08 16.79
C VAL A 103 1.63 -0.77 16.58
N PHE A 104 1.01 -1.34 15.56
CA PHE A 104 -0.40 -1.08 15.20
C PHE A 104 -1.36 -2.12 15.76
N GLY A 105 -0.87 -3.35 16.01
CA GLY A 105 -1.67 -4.53 16.31
C GLY A 105 -1.97 -5.36 15.06
N GLU A 106 -1.94 -6.68 15.20
CA GLU A 106 -2.25 -7.62 14.10
C GLU A 106 -3.65 -7.39 13.52
N ASP A 107 -4.63 -7.06 14.37
CA ASP A 107 -6.02 -6.77 13.98
C ASP A 107 -6.15 -5.51 13.11
N GLN A 108 -5.13 -4.65 13.07
CA GLN A 108 -5.12 -3.43 12.27
C GLN A 108 -4.48 -3.62 10.89
N PHE A 109 -4.02 -4.81 10.58
CA PHE A 109 -3.60 -5.18 9.23
C PHE A 109 -4.78 -5.18 8.27
N ARG A 110 -4.63 -4.50 7.13
CA ARG A 110 -5.70 -4.36 6.14
C ARG A 110 -5.39 -5.11 4.85
N SER A 111 -4.16 -4.98 4.35
CA SER A 111 -3.76 -5.63 3.10
C SER A 111 -2.25 -5.72 2.97
N GLU A 112 -1.80 -6.77 2.32
CA GLU A 112 -0.49 -6.85 1.69
C GLU A 112 -0.70 -6.64 0.19
N ILE A 113 -0.23 -5.51 -0.32
CA ILE A 113 -0.35 -5.15 -1.72
C ILE A 113 0.89 -5.63 -2.44
N ILE A 114 0.69 -6.45 -3.45
CA ILE A 114 1.75 -6.94 -4.33
C ILE A 114 1.84 -6.02 -5.55
N TRP A 115 2.86 -5.19 -5.59
CA TRP A 115 3.15 -4.39 -6.77
C TRP A 115 3.98 -5.22 -7.74
N ALA A 116 3.32 -5.84 -8.71
CA ALA A 116 3.92 -6.64 -9.76
C ALA A 116 4.42 -5.75 -10.91
N TYR A 117 5.59 -6.09 -11.44
CA TYR A 117 6.19 -5.39 -12.60
C TYR A 117 7.02 -6.36 -13.44
N ARG A 118 7.18 -6.03 -14.71
CA ARG A 118 8.01 -6.82 -15.63
C ARG A 118 9.45 -6.32 -15.60
N ARG A 119 10.40 -7.23 -15.38
CA ARG A 119 11.83 -6.96 -15.55
C ARG A 119 12.40 -7.79 -16.70
N TRP A 120 13.20 -7.15 -17.51
CA TRP A 120 14.06 -7.83 -18.47
C TRP A 120 15.42 -8.05 -17.78
N SER A 121 15.63 -9.23 -17.24
CA SER A 121 16.88 -9.62 -16.59
C SER A 121 17.10 -11.11 -16.73
N ASN A 122 18.35 -11.52 -16.85
CA ASN A 122 18.72 -12.93 -16.85
C ASN A 122 18.93 -13.37 -15.39
N SER A 123 18.03 -14.18 -14.86
CA SER A 123 18.27 -14.87 -13.59
C SER A 123 19.01 -16.18 -13.89
N ALA A 124 20.23 -16.31 -13.39
CA ALA A 124 21.02 -17.53 -13.56
C ALA A 124 20.68 -18.60 -12.51
N LYS A 125 20.10 -18.21 -11.38
CA LYS A 125 19.76 -19.12 -10.26
C LYS A 125 18.46 -18.64 -9.59
N GLY A 126 17.43 -19.46 -9.65
CA GLY A 126 16.13 -19.21 -9.04
C GLY A 126 15.14 -18.39 -9.91
N LEU A 127 14.02 -18.02 -9.34
CA LEU A 127 13.00 -17.22 -9.99
C LEU A 127 13.41 -15.75 -10.07
N LEU A 128 13.01 -15.07 -11.14
CA LEU A 128 13.25 -13.65 -11.30
C LEU A 128 12.34 -12.86 -10.36
N PRO A 129 12.88 -12.03 -9.43
CA PRO A 129 12.06 -11.14 -8.61
C PRO A 129 11.32 -10.14 -9.50
N ALA A 130 10.00 -10.12 -9.41
CA ALA A 130 9.12 -9.34 -10.27
C ALA A 130 8.01 -8.62 -9.48
N HIS A 131 8.22 -8.40 -8.18
CA HIS A 131 7.29 -7.65 -7.34
C HIS A 131 8.00 -6.96 -6.18
N GLN A 132 7.31 -6.01 -5.60
CA GLN A 132 7.57 -5.41 -4.29
C GLN A 132 6.29 -5.47 -3.46
N THR A 133 6.41 -5.26 -2.17
CA THR A 133 5.31 -5.35 -1.22
C THR A 133 5.01 -3.96 -0.67
N ILE A 134 3.72 -3.64 -0.49
CA ILE A 134 3.28 -2.47 0.26
C ILE A 134 2.32 -2.96 1.34
N PHE A 135 2.71 -2.83 2.61
CA PHE A 135 1.84 -3.14 3.73
C PHE A 135 0.89 -1.98 4.00
N PHE A 136 -0.37 -2.30 4.16
CA PHE A 136 -1.42 -1.35 4.53
C PHE A 136 -1.96 -1.69 5.92
N TYR A 137 -1.83 -0.72 6.84
CA TYR A 137 -2.40 -0.77 8.18
C TYR A 137 -3.26 0.46 8.44
N SER A 138 -4.25 0.33 9.28
CA SER A 138 -4.97 1.46 9.85
C SER A 138 -4.60 1.64 11.33
N LYS A 139 -4.79 2.85 11.86
CA LYS A 139 -4.54 3.07 13.29
C LYS A 139 -5.62 2.44 14.17
N THR A 140 -6.88 2.45 13.73
CA THR A 140 -8.03 1.82 14.40
C THR A 140 -8.98 1.22 13.37
N ASP A 141 -10.03 0.54 13.83
CA ASP A 141 -11.09 0.02 12.97
C ASP A 141 -11.98 1.10 12.35
N GLN A 142 -11.89 2.35 12.84
CA GLN A 142 -12.64 3.50 12.32
C GLN A 142 -11.91 4.22 11.19
N TYR A 143 -11.01 3.54 10.49
CA TYR A 143 -10.21 4.16 9.44
C TYR A 143 -11.03 4.59 8.23
N LYS A 144 -10.54 5.65 7.58
CA LYS A 144 -11.15 6.21 6.39
C LYS A 144 -10.69 5.44 5.16
N PHE A 145 -11.60 4.79 4.45
CA PHE A 145 -11.30 4.08 3.22
C PHE A 145 -12.32 4.41 2.13
N ASN A 146 -11.83 4.99 1.05
CA ASN A 146 -12.64 5.22 -0.16
C ASN A 146 -12.36 4.09 -1.15
N ARG A 147 -13.40 3.29 -1.45
CA ARG A 147 -13.26 2.18 -2.40
C ARG A 147 -12.83 2.70 -3.77
N VAL A 148 -11.70 2.19 -4.24
CA VAL A 148 -11.16 2.49 -5.57
C VAL A 148 -11.61 1.40 -6.53
N TYR A 149 -11.94 1.79 -7.77
CA TYR A 149 -12.39 0.89 -8.82
C TYR A 149 -11.43 0.97 -10.01
N GLY A 150 -11.05 -0.19 -10.51
CA GLY A 150 -10.34 -0.34 -11.78
C GLY A 150 -11.30 -0.57 -12.94
N SER A 151 -10.77 -0.56 -14.16
CA SER A 151 -11.52 -0.89 -15.36
C SER A 151 -11.96 -2.34 -15.36
N TYR A 152 -13.08 -2.63 -16.01
CA TYR A 152 -13.43 -4.02 -16.33
C TYR A 152 -12.41 -4.59 -17.31
N SER A 153 -12.10 -5.88 -17.19
CA SER A 153 -11.32 -6.59 -18.20
C SER A 153 -12.15 -6.78 -19.48
N GLU A 154 -11.49 -6.96 -20.62
CA GLU A 154 -12.14 -7.23 -21.90
C GLU A 154 -13.01 -8.51 -21.87
N THR A 155 -12.65 -9.47 -21.01
CA THR A 155 -13.38 -10.73 -20.83
C THR A 155 -14.47 -10.67 -19.77
N THR A 156 -14.64 -9.52 -19.11
CA THR A 156 -15.64 -9.37 -18.05
C THR A 156 -17.04 -9.23 -18.66
N ASN A 157 -17.93 -10.14 -18.31
CA ASN A 157 -19.34 -9.98 -18.64
C ASN A 157 -20.00 -8.96 -17.70
N ILE A 158 -19.98 -7.68 -18.11
CA ILE A 158 -20.47 -6.57 -17.31
C ILE A 158 -21.97 -6.72 -17.02
N ASP A 159 -22.74 -7.21 -17.95
CA ASP A 159 -24.19 -7.41 -17.79
C ASP A 159 -24.47 -8.42 -16.68
N GLN A 160 -23.69 -9.50 -16.61
CA GLN A 160 -23.81 -10.48 -15.54
C GLN A 160 -23.44 -9.92 -14.15
N ILE A 161 -22.45 -9.03 -14.08
CA ILE A 161 -22.05 -8.38 -12.81
C ILE A 161 -23.12 -7.42 -12.32
N LEU A 162 -23.81 -6.74 -13.23
CA LEU A 162 -24.85 -5.75 -12.91
C LEU A 162 -26.23 -6.38 -12.64
N GLN A 163 -26.40 -7.68 -12.86
CA GLN A 163 -27.64 -8.37 -12.55
C GLN A 163 -27.84 -8.43 -11.03
N LEU A 164 -29.00 -7.94 -10.57
CA LEU A 164 -29.36 -8.00 -9.15
C LEU A 164 -29.51 -9.47 -8.73
N ARG A 165 -28.89 -9.82 -7.61
CA ARG A 165 -29.07 -11.14 -7.00
C ARG A 165 -29.97 -11.01 -5.77
N ALA A 166 -30.94 -11.89 -5.67
CA ALA A 166 -31.77 -12.06 -4.51
C ALA A 166 -31.55 -13.47 -3.92
N ARG A 167 -31.84 -13.65 -2.65
CA ARG A 167 -31.92 -14.99 -2.05
C ARG A 167 -33.37 -15.42 -2.02
N ASP A 168 -33.62 -16.65 -2.41
CA ASP A 168 -34.91 -17.27 -2.29
C ASP A 168 -35.23 -17.68 -0.83
N GLU A 169 -36.39 -18.22 -0.57
CA GLU A 169 -36.85 -18.68 0.74
C GLU A 169 -35.97 -19.78 1.35
N HIS A 170 -35.14 -20.47 0.53
CA HIS A 170 -34.19 -21.49 0.95
C HIS A 170 -32.74 -20.92 1.10
N GLY A 171 -32.55 -19.60 0.92
CA GLY A 171 -31.26 -18.93 1.02
C GLY A 171 -30.35 -19.12 -0.22
N VAL A 172 -30.85 -19.72 -1.29
CA VAL A 172 -30.12 -19.90 -2.54
C VAL A 172 -30.08 -18.58 -3.31
N SER A 173 -28.89 -18.19 -3.77
CA SER A 173 -28.71 -16.96 -4.55
C SER A 173 -29.13 -17.19 -6.00
N ALA A 174 -30.10 -16.43 -6.47
CA ALA A 174 -30.58 -16.41 -7.85
C ALA A 174 -30.61 -14.99 -8.41
N TYR A 175 -30.66 -14.83 -9.72
CA TYR A 175 -30.89 -13.53 -10.34
C TYR A 175 -32.32 -13.07 -10.08
N ALA A 176 -32.45 -11.81 -9.64
CA ALA A 176 -33.76 -11.21 -9.44
C ALA A 176 -34.43 -10.91 -10.78
N THR A 177 -35.71 -11.21 -10.90
CA THR A 177 -36.52 -10.92 -12.07
C THR A 177 -37.71 -10.04 -11.71
N ASP A 178 -38.20 -9.23 -12.66
CA ASP A 178 -39.41 -8.46 -12.54
C ASP A 178 -40.66 -9.37 -12.69
N GLN A 179 -41.84 -8.78 -12.63
CA GLN A 179 -43.11 -9.48 -12.77
C GLN A 179 -43.31 -10.16 -14.13
N ASN A 180 -42.53 -9.75 -15.15
CA ASN A 180 -42.56 -10.27 -16.51
C ASN A 180 -41.43 -11.30 -16.77
N GLY A 181 -40.62 -11.64 -15.76
CA GLY A 181 -39.50 -12.59 -15.88
C GLY A 181 -38.21 -11.95 -16.43
N ASN A 182 -38.14 -10.64 -16.63
CA ASN A 182 -36.92 -9.98 -17.10
C ASN A 182 -35.95 -9.79 -15.93
N VAL A 183 -34.66 -9.96 -16.21
CA VAL A 183 -33.61 -9.74 -15.22
C VAL A 183 -33.55 -8.28 -14.79
N ILE A 184 -33.48 -8.05 -13.49
CA ILE A 184 -33.34 -6.72 -12.92
C ILE A 184 -31.85 -6.37 -12.82
N TYR A 185 -31.47 -5.23 -13.37
CA TYR A 185 -30.11 -4.69 -13.26
C TYR A 185 -30.04 -3.66 -12.15
N CYS A 186 -28.94 -3.70 -11.37
CA CYS A 186 -28.71 -2.76 -10.29
C CYS A 186 -27.41 -1.96 -10.53
N GLY A 187 -27.49 -0.68 -10.20
CA GLY A 187 -26.34 0.17 -9.97
C GLY A 187 -25.68 0.78 -11.22
N GLU A 188 -24.74 1.64 -10.92
CA GLU A 188 -23.85 2.28 -11.90
C GLU A 188 -22.69 1.34 -12.26
N ARG A 189 -22.19 1.49 -13.49
CA ARG A 189 -20.98 0.79 -13.95
C ARG A 189 -19.73 1.42 -13.31
N LYS A 190 -19.47 1.11 -12.04
CA LYS A 190 -18.35 1.71 -11.26
C LYS A 190 -16.99 1.07 -11.54
N GLY A 191 -16.95 -0.05 -12.24
CA GLY A 191 -15.75 -0.85 -12.42
C GLY A 191 -15.64 -2.00 -11.41
N VAL A 192 -14.49 -2.65 -11.38
CA VAL A 192 -14.16 -3.72 -10.43
C VAL A 192 -13.42 -3.12 -9.25
N PRO A 193 -13.77 -3.43 -7.99
CA PRO A 193 -12.96 -3.01 -6.85
C PRO A 193 -11.50 -3.37 -7.07
N LEU A 194 -10.60 -2.42 -6.80
CA LEU A 194 -9.16 -2.64 -6.96
C LEU A 194 -8.71 -3.80 -6.07
N SER A 195 -7.99 -4.74 -6.66
CA SER A 195 -7.39 -5.86 -5.92
C SER A 195 -6.11 -5.43 -5.21
N ASP A 196 -5.58 -6.30 -4.38
CA ASP A 196 -4.28 -6.15 -3.72
C ASP A 196 -3.09 -6.56 -4.61
N VAL A 197 -3.33 -6.99 -5.84
CA VAL A 197 -2.28 -7.22 -6.84
C VAL A 197 -2.35 -6.12 -7.90
N TRP A 198 -1.29 -5.29 -7.95
CA TRP A 198 -1.18 -4.16 -8.85
C TRP A 198 -0.15 -4.44 -9.95
N ASP A 199 -0.60 -4.51 -11.20
CA ASP A 199 0.26 -4.60 -12.38
C ASP A 199 0.49 -3.18 -12.91
N ILE A 200 1.41 -2.47 -12.27
CA ILE A 200 1.78 -1.09 -12.62
C ILE A 200 3.21 -1.11 -13.15
N ALA A 201 3.39 -0.63 -14.38
CA ALA A 201 4.70 -0.58 -14.99
C ALA A 201 5.69 0.24 -14.15
N PHE A 202 6.91 -0.28 -14.01
CA PHE A 202 7.99 0.45 -13.37
C PHE A 202 8.36 1.66 -14.24
N LEU A 203 8.33 2.84 -13.66
CA LEU A 203 8.80 4.06 -14.35
C LEU A 203 10.33 4.06 -14.33
N ASN A 204 10.95 3.88 -15.49
CA ASN A 204 12.40 4.01 -15.69
C ASN A 204 12.80 5.49 -15.80
#